data_338e32ffff28bb9c24562fbb779af856
#
_entry.id   338e32ffff28bb9c24562fbb779af856
#
_cell.length_a   1.000
_cell.length_b   1.000
_cell.length_c   1.000
_cell.angle_alpha   90.00
_cell.angle_beta   90.00
_cell.angle_gamma   90.00
#
_symmetry.space_group_name_H-M   'P 1'
#
loop_
_entity.id
_entity.type
_entity.pdbx_description
1 polymer ?
#
loop_
_entity_poly.entity_id
_entity_poly.type
_entity_poly.pdbx_seq_one_letter_code
_entity_poly.pdbx_strand_id
1 'polypeptide(L)'
;IYNFLKLSDSMATSGQPTESQFAAIKESGYQVVVNLALPESSNALPNEQEIVESLGMEYVHIPVVWENPTLDDLARFFNIVEANADKSIFVHCAANMRVSAFMYLYRLLREQISNEQATQDLHQIWIPNENWQKFIQQAIASYQKQRVETC
;
A
#
# COMPACT_ATOMS: atom_id res chain seq x y z
N ILE A 1 -0.05 -3.02 16.06
CA ILE A 1 0.68 -3.17 14.80
C ILE A 1 1.39 -1.86 14.48
N TYR A 2 2.65 -1.95 14.14
CA TYR A 2 3.51 -0.79 13.93
C TYR A 2 2.96 0.15 12.85
N ASN A 3 2.81 1.43 13.16
CA ASN A 3 2.28 2.48 12.27
C ASN A 3 0.98 2.07 11.56
N PHE A 4 0.08 1.46 12.30
CA PHE A 4 -1.21 1.02 11.76
C PHE A 4 -2.12 2.21 11.45
N LEU A 5 -2.78 2.16 10.29
CA LEU A 5 -3.78 3.15 9.90
C LEU A 5 -4.90 2.46 9.12
N LYS A 6 -6.11 2.50 9.67
CA LYS A 6 -7.29 1.97 8.99
C LYS A 6 -7.90 3.08 8.12
N LEU A 7 -8.01 2.84 6.82
CA LEU A 7 -8.53 3.82 5.87
C LEU A 7 -10.02 3.66 5.61
N SER A 8 -10.52 2.42 5.66
CA SER A 8 -11.95 2.11 5.47
C SER A 8 -12.24 0.77 6.13
N ASP A 9 -13.50 0.34 6.07
CA ASP A 9 -13.86 -0.97 6.63
C ASP A 9 -13.16 -2.14 5.93
N SER A 10 -12.74 -1.95 4.68
CA SER A 10 -12.10 -3.00 3.88
C SER A 10 -10.64 -2.74 3.54
N MET A 11 -10.04 -1.68 4.08
CA MET A 11 -8.66 -1.30 3.74
C MET A 11 -7.93 -0.79 4.96
N ALA A 12 -6.81 -1.43 5.30
CA ALA A 12 -5.93 -0.97 6.36
C ALA A 12 -4.48 -1.07 5.91
N THR A 13 -3.62 -0.27 6.53
CA THR A 13 -2.20 -0.19 6.21
C THR A 13 -1.36 -0.24 7.47
N SER A 14 -0.09 -0.63 7.34
CA SER A 14 0.82 -0.64 8.48
C SER A 14 2.28 -0.74 8.05
N GLY A 15 3.20 -0.66 9.04
CA GLY A 15 4.54 -1.16 8.88
C GLY A 15 4.54 -2.67 8.98
N GLN A 16 5.73 -3.27 9.14
CA GLN A 16 5.87 -4.74 9.13
C GLN A 16 5.13 -5.38 10.30
N PRO A 17 4.11 -6.22 10.07
CA PRO A 17 3.49 -6.99 11.15
C PRO A 17 4.41 -8.13 11.60
N THR A 18 4.25 -8.55 12.86
CA THR A 18 4.90 -9.76 13.36
C THR A 18 4.08 -10.99 12.96
N GLU A 19 4.66 -12.18 13.12
CA GLU A 19 3.97 -13.43 12.82
C GLU A 19 2.64 -13.53 13.56
N SER A 20 2.63 -13.25 14.85
CA SER A 20 1.39 -13.33 15.67
C SER A 20 0.37 -12.28 15.24
N GLN A 21 0.81 -11.14 14.75
CA GLN A 21 -0.09 -10.08 14.28
C GLN A 21 -0.81 -10.47 13.00
N PHE A 22 -0.21 -11.30 12.13
CA PHE A 22 -0.91 -11.81 10.96
C PHE A 22 -2.13 -12.66 11.33
N ALA A 23 -2.03 -13.44 12.40
CA ALA A 23 -3.22 -14.18 12.90
C ALA A 23 -4.34 -13.21 13.30
N ALA A 24 -4.01 -12.13 13.99
CA ALA A 24 -4.98 -11.10 14.37
C ALA A 24 -5.58 -10.39 13.14
N ILE A 25 -4.76 -10.15 12.10
CA ILE A 25 -5.22 -9.57 10.85
C ILE A 25 -6.27 -10.49 10.20
N LYS A 26 -5.99 -11.79 10.15
CA LYS A 26 -6.93 -12.78 9.64
C LYS A 26 -8.24 -12.79 10.43
N GLU A 27 -8.14 -12.78 11.76
CA GLU A 27 -9.32 -12.79 12.63
C GLU A 27 -10.17 -11.53 12.46
N SER A 28 -9.55 -10.41 12.07
CA SER A 28 -10.26 -9.16 11.82
C SER A 28 -10.98 -9.12 10.48
N GLY A 29 -10.89 -10.19 9.68
CA GLY A 29 -11.65 -10.33 8.46
C GLY A 29 -10.89 -9.98 7.18
N TYR A 30 -9.60 -9.67 7.26
CA TYR A 30 -8.81 -9.39 6.06
C TYR A 30 -8.55 -10.67 5.29
N GLN A 31 -8.59 -10.57 3.96
CA GLN A 31 -8.51 -11.71 3.06
C GLN A 31 -7.28 -11.68 2.18
N VAL A 32 -6.71 -10.49 1.97
CA VAL A 32 -5.53 -10.28 1.10
C VAL A 32 -4.51 -9.46 1.86
N VAL A 33 -3.25 -9.88 1.81
CA VAL A 33 -2.12 -9.13 2.35
C VAL A 33 -1.22 -8.72 1.18
N VAL A 34 -0.95 -7.42 1.05
CA VAL A 34 -0.05 -6.88 0.03
C VAL A 34 1.18 -6.32 0.73
N ASN A 35 2.36 -6.76 0.32
CA ASN A 35 3.63 -6.32 0.91
C ASN A 35 4.43 -5.54 -0.13
N LEU A 36 4.74 -4.28 0.19
CA LEU A 36 5.55 -3.42 -0.68
C LEU A 36 7.01 -3.33 -0.25
N ALA A 37 7.41 -4.02 0.83
CA ALA A 37 8.78 -3.98 1.32
C ALA A 37 9.69 -4.91 0.52
N LEU A 38 10.99 -4.63 0.57
CA LEU A 38 12.00 -5.51 -0.02
C LEU A 38 12.26 -6.71 0.89
N PRO A 39 12.63 -7.87 0.32
CA PRO A 39 12.96 -9.04 1.14
C PRO A 39 14.13 -8.79 2.10
N GLU A 40 15.05 -7.88 1.77
CA GLU A 40 16.23 -7.53 2.56
C GLU A 40 15.94 -6.52 3.66
N SER A 41 14.71 -6.05 3.79
CA SER A 41 14.32 -5.08 4.82
C SER A 41 14.68 -5.64 6.21
N SER A 42 15.22 -4.78 7.09
CA SER A 42 15.76 -5.21 8.38
C SER A 42 14.72 -5.89 9.28
N ASN A 43 13.45 -5.53 9.14
CA ASN A 43 12.37 -6.13 9.93
C ASN A 43 11.51 -7.13 9.13
N ALA A 44 11.95 -7.51 7.93
CA ALA A 44 11.21 -8.46 7.10
C ALA A 44 11.16 -9.85 7.73
N LEU A 45 10.03 -10.56 7.50
CA LEU A 45 9.90 -11.97 7.90
C LEU A 45 10.29 -12.83 6.71
N PRO A 46 11.31 -13.71 6.84
CA PRO A 46 11.77 -14.52 5.71
C PRO A 46 10.71 -15.44 5.12
N ASN A 47 9.77 -15.87 5.94
CA ASN A 47 8.71 -16.82 5.55
C ASN A 47 7.33 -16.18 5.57
N GLU A 48 7.23 -14.88 5.28
CA GLU A 48 5.96 -14.17 5.38
C GLU A 48 4.88 -14.76 4.48
N GLN A 49 5.20 -15.09 3.23
CA GLN A 49 4.23 -15.68 2.31
C GLN A 49 3.64 -16.96 2.88
N GLU A 50 4.49 -17.82 3.42
CA GLU A 50 4.07 -19.09 4.02
C GLU A 50 3.15 -18.87 5.21
N ILE A 51 3.48 -17.88 6.08
CA ILE A 51 2.67 -17.52 7.22
C ILE A 51 1.28 -17.05 6.78
N VAL A 52 1.24 -16.12 5.84
CA VAL A 52 -0.02 -15.53 5.37
C VAL A 52 -0.89 -16.58 4.70
N GLU A 53 -0.33 -17.40 3.83
CA GLU A 53 -1.08 -18.42 3.11
C GLU A 53 -1.56 -19.53 4.04
N SER A 54 -0.78 -19.89 5.05
CA SER A 54 -1.19 -20.89 6.04
C SER A 54 -2.39 -20.43 6.86
N LEU A 55 -2.60 -19.13 6.97
CA LEU A 55 -3.77 -18.56 7.66
C LEU A 55 -4.99 -18.44 6.74
N GLY A 56 -4.88 -18.83 5.47
CA GLY A 56 -5.98 -18.79 4.53
C GLY A 56 -6.15 -17.44 3.83
N MET A 57 -5.16 -16.56 3.89
CA MET A 57 -5.18 -15.28 3.17
C MET A 57 -4.34 -15.36 1.91
N GLU A 58 -4.71 -14.57 0.90
CA GLU A 58 -3.90 -14.38 -0.29
C GLU A 58 -2.71 -13.48 0.04
N TYR A 59 -1.56 -13.76 -0.58
CA TYR A 59 -0.36 -12.93 -0.39
C TYR A 59 0.14 -12.40 -1.73
N VAL A 60 0.33 -11.08 -1.81
CA VAL A 60 0.85 -10.43 -3.01
C VAL A 60 2.08 -9.61 -2.60
N HIS A 61 3.21 -9.85 -3.25
CA HIS A 61 4.45 -9.11 -2.97
C HIS A 61 4.80 -8.22 -4.17
N ILE A 62 4.83 -6.92 -3.94
CA ILE A 62 5.24 -5.93 -4.95
C ILE A 62 6.42 -5.16 -4.33
N PRO A 63 7.65 -5.66 -4.47
CA PRO A 63 8.80 -4.99 -3.84
C PRO A 63 9.05 -3.62 -4.47
N VAL A 64 8.94 -2.57 -3.66
CA VAL A 64 9.16 -1.19 -4.09
C VAL A 64 10.48 -0.70 -3.49
N VAL A 65 11.42 -0.35 -4.36
CA VAL A 65 12.73 0.15 -3.94
C VAL A 65 12.56 1.54 -3.32
N TRP A 66 13.03 1.71 -2.09
CA TRP A 66 12.85 2.96 -1.33
C TRP A 66 13.37 4.18 -2.10
N GLU A 67 14.56 4.05 -2.69
CA GLU A 67 15.21 5.15 -3.40
C GLU A 67 14.70 5.34 -4.83
N ASN A 68 13.92 4.38 -5.35
CA ASN A 68 13.49 4.40 -6.75
C ASN A 68 12.12 3.76 -6.93
N PRO A 69 11.05 4.35 -6.37
CA PRO A 69 9.70 3.88 -6.69
C PRO A 69 9.40 4.11 -8.16
N THR A 70 8.66 3.21 -8.80
CA THR A 70 8.39 3.28 -10.24
C THR A 70 6.90 3.34 -10.53
N LEU A 71 6.57 3.90 -11.70
CA LEU A 71 5.18 3.91 -12.16
C LEU A 71 4.67 2.50 -12.43
N ASP A 72 5.53 1.57 -12.85
CA ASP A 72 5.16 0.17 -13.04
C ASP A 72 4.74 -0.48 -11.71
N ASP A 73 5.48 -0.22 -10.63
CA ASP A 73 5.11 -0.70 -9.29
C ASP A 73 3.74 -0.17 -8.88
N LEU A 74 3.52 1.12 -9.10
CA LEU A 74 2.26 1.77 -8.77
C LEU A 74 1.10 1.17 -9.57
N ALA A 75 1.30 0.93 -10.88
CA ALA A 75 0.30 0.32 -11.74
C ALA A 75 -0.05 -1.10 -11.27
N ARG A 76 0.96 -1.89 -10.87
CA ARG A 76 0.72 -3.23 -10.33
C ARG A 76 -0.09 -3.15 -9.05
N PHE A 77 0.23 -2.19 -8.17
CA PHE A 77 -0.51 -1.99 -6.93
C PHE A 77 -1.98 -1.64 -7.22
N PHE A 78 -2.22 -0.69 -8.13
CA PHE A 78 -3.58 -0.31 -8.51
C PHE A 78 -4.35 -1.50 -9.05
N ASN A 79 -3.73 -2.31 -9.92
CA ASN A 79 -4.37 -3.49 -10.49
C ASN A 79 -4.76 -4.52 -9.42
N ILE A 80 -3.89 -4.75 -8.45
CA ILE A 80 -4.15 -5.69 -7.36
C ILE A 80 -5.31 -5.19 -6.47
N VAL A 81 -5.31 -3.92 -6.12
CA VAL A 81 -6.38 -3.35 -5.29
C VAL A 81 -7.72 -3.44 -6.03
N GLU A 82 -7.74 -3.09 -7.31
CA GLU A 82 -8.96 -3.12 -8.10
C GLU A 82 -9.46 -4.55 -8.35
N ALA A 83 -8.56 -5.50 -8.56
CA ALA A 83 -8.92 -6.91 -8.74
C ALA A 83 -9.52 -7.52 -7.48
N ASN A 84 -9.26 -6.94 -6.31
CA ASN A 84 -9.74 -7.43 -5.01
C ASN A 84 -10.72 -6.45 -4.36
N ALA A 85 -11.43 -5.65 -5.17
CA ALA A 85 -12.33 -4.60 -4.68
C ALA A 85 -13.47 -5.15 -3.81
N ASP A 86 -13.81 -6.43 -3.96
CA ASP A 86 -14.84 -7.11 -3.18
C ASP A 86 -14.31 -7.76 -1.90
N LYS A 87 -13.03 -7.55 -1.58
CA LYS A 87 -12.36 -8.17 -0.44
C LYS A 87 -11.80 -7.12 0.50
N SER A 88 -11.47 -7.55 1.72
CA SER A 88 -10.77 -6.70 2.69
C SER A 88 -9.27 -6.91 2.52
N ILE A 89 -8.55 -5.81 2.31
CA ILE A 89 -7.13 -5.81 1.95
C ILE A 89 -6.31 -5.16 3.05
N PHE A 90 -5.23 -5.81 3.44
CA PHE A 90 -4.25 -5.28 4.39
C PHE A 90 -2.92 -5.05 3.66
N VAL A 91 -2.45 -3.80 3.63
CA VAL A 91 -1.24 -3.43 2.88
C VAL A 91 -0.16 -2.99 3.86
N HIS A 92 1.05 -3.51 3.71
CA HIS A 92 2.15 -3.10 4.57
C HIS A 92 3.46 -2.97 3.80
N CYS A 93 4.42 -2.32 4.44
CA CYS A 93 5.82 -2.32 4.06
C CYS A 93 6.63 -2.33 5.35
N ALA A 94 7.83 -1.76 5.40
CA ALA A 94 8.62 -1.76 6.63
C ALA A 94 8.06 -0.80 7.68
N ALA A 95 7.64 0.41 7.28
CA ALA A 95 7.21 1.47 8.21
C ALA A 95 5.95 2.21 7.74
N ASN A 96 5.18 1.65 6.83
CA ASN A 96 4.00 2.26 6.22
C ASN A 96 4.29 3.49 5.33
N MET A 97 5.53 3.86 5.13
CA MET A 97 5.86 5.07 4.36
C MET A 97 5.56 4.89 2.87
N ARG A 98 6.07 3.82 2.24
CA ARG A 98 5.80 3.51 0.83
C ARG A 98 4.32 3.25 0.60
N VAL A 99 3.72 2.50 1.51
CA VAL A 99 2.30 2.15 1.43
C VAL A 99 1.43 3.40 1.51
N SER A 100 1.69 4.27 2.48
CA SER A 100 0.87 5.48 2.64
C SER A 100 0.95 6.39 1.43
N ALA A 101 2.11 6.49 0.78
CA ALA A 101 2.28 7.27 -0.45
C ALA A 101 1.51 6.62 -1.61
N PHE A 102 1.60 5.30 -1.78
CA PHE A 102 0.85 4.58 -2.81
C PHE A 102 -0.66 4.66 -2.58
N MET A 103 -1.10 4.56 -1.32
CA MET A 103 -2.52 4.70 -0.99
C MET A 103 -3.03 6.12 -1.20
N TYR A 104 -2.20 7.13 -0.90
CA TYR A 104 -2.53 8.51 -1.23
C TYR A 104 -2.86 8.65 -2.72
N LEU A 105 -1.98 8.09 -3.57
CA LEU A 105 -2.16 8.15 -5.02
C LEU A 105 -3.37 7.36 -5.48
N TYR A 106 -3.59 6.17 -4.93
CA TYR A 106 -4.76 5.36 -5.28
C TYR A 106 -6.06 6.08 -4.94
N ARG A 107 -6.15 6.62 -3.74
CA ARG A 107 -7.36 7.30 -3.28
C ARG A 107 -7.62 8.56 -4.07
N LEU A 108 -6.57 9.33 -4.37
CA LEU A 108 -6.69 10.56 -5.14
C LEU A 108 -7.07 10.29 -6.59
N LEU A 109 -6.42 9.32 -7.22
CA LEU A 109 -6.51 9.09 -8.67
C LEU A 109 -7.63 8.11 -9.07
N ARG A 110 -7.97 7.16 -8.20
CA ARG A 110 -8.95 6.11 -8.51
C ARG A 110 -10.23 6.21 -7.71
N GLU A 111 -10.15 6.58 -6.43
CA GLU A 111 -11.33 6.69 -5.58
C GLU A 111 -11.90 8.11 -5.53
N GLN A 112 -11.19 9.06 -6.11
CA GLN A 112 -11.60 10.47 -6.16
C GLN A 112 -11.86 11.07 -4.77
N ILE A 113 -11.11 10.60 -3.78
CA ILE A 113 -11.10 11.20 -2.44
C ILE A 113 -10.48 12.59 -2.57
N SER A 114 -10.98 13.56 -1.80
CA SER A 114 -10.43 14.92 -1.86
C SER A 114 -8.94 14.92 -1.53
N ASN A 115 -8.20 15.83 -2.18
CA ASN A 115 -6.77 15.98 -1.90
C ASN A 115 -6.53 16.28 -0.42
N GLU A 116 -7.40 17.09 0.19
CA GLU A 116 -7.29 17.42 1.61
C GLU A 116 -7.36 16.19 2.49
N GLN A 117 -8.35 15.32 2.28
CA GLN A 117 -8.51 14.10 3.08
C GLN A 117 -7.36 13.12 2.84
N ALA A 118 -6.99 12.92 1.57
CA ALA A 118 -5.89 12.01 1.22
C ALA A 118 -4.56 12.49 1.83
N THR A 119 -4.32 13.80 1.82
CA THR A 119 -3.13 14.40 2.42
C THR A 119 -3.10 14.25 3.93
N GLN A 120 -4.24 14.45 4.59
CA GLN A 120 -4.33 14.26 6.04
C GLN A 120 -3.95 12.85 6.44
N ASP A 121 -4.47 11.86 5.72
CA ASP A 121 -4.19 10.45 6.03
C ASP A 121 -2.71 10.12 5.78
N LEU A 122 -2.14 10.62 4.69
CA LEU A 122 -0.71 10.45 4.42
C LEU A 122 0.14 11.03 5.55
N HIS A 123 -0.18 12.24 5.98
CA HIS A 123 0.59 12.94 7.01
C HIS A 123 0.43 12.34 8.40
N GLN A 124 -0.53 11.47 8.64
CA GLN A 124 -0.58 10.70 9.88
C GLN A 124 0.60 9.74 9.99
N ILE A 125 1.19 9.35 8.85
CA ILE A 125 2.31 8.41 8.81
C ILE A 125 3.63 9.18 8.66
N TRP A 126 3.73 10.07 7.66
CA TRP A 126 4.95 10.85 7.42
C TRP A 126 4.68 12.00 6.47
N ILE A 127 5.63 12.93 6.44
CA ILE A 127 5.69 13.95 5.38
C ILE A 127 6.72 13.42 4.37
N PRO A 128 6.31 13.07 3.14
CA PRO A 128 7.24 12.46 2.18
C PRO A 128 8.48 13.31 1.93
N ASN A 129 9.62 12.64 1.79
CA ASN A 129 10.87 13.30 1.49
C ASN A 129 10.87 13.82 0.04
N GLU A 130 11.91 14.55 -0.35
CA GLU A 130 11.98 15.18 -1.66
C GLU A 130 11.84 14.16 -2.80
N ASN A 131 12.52 13.02 -2.68
CA ASN A 131 12.48 11.96 -3.70
C ASN A 131 11.05 11.43 -3.90
N TRP A 132 10.34 11.17 -2.80
CA TRP A 132 8.98 10.66 -2.85
C TRP A 132 7.99 11.74 -3.28
N GLN A 133 8.22 13.00 -2.93
CA GLN A 133 7.40 14.09 -3.44
C GLN A 133 7.50 14.19 -4.97
N LYS A 134 8.70 14.04 -5.53
CA LYS A 134 8.90 14.03 -6.98
C LYS A 134 8.17 12.86 -7.63
N PHE A 135 8.25 11.68 -7.03
CA PHE A 135 7.52 10.51 -7.53
C PHE A 135 6.02 10.74 -7.52
N ILE A 136 5.48 11.28 -6.44
CA ILE A 136 4.05 11.58 -6.31
C ILE A 136 3.61 12.55 -7.41
N GLN A 137 4.37 13.62 -7.63
CA GLN A 137 4.07 14.61 -8.69
C GLN A 137 4.13 13.96 -10.07
N GLN A 138 5.12 13.12 -10.33
CA GLN A 138 5.27 12.40 -11.59
C GLN A 138 4.06 11.48 -11.82
N ALA A 139 3.63 10.76 -10.80
CA ALA A 139 2.49 9.84 -10.91
C ALA A 139 1.21 10.61 -11.21
N ILE A 140 0.95 11.70 -10.50
CA ILE A 140 -0.24 12.52 -10.73
C ILE A 140 -0.25 13.05 -12.17
N ALA A 141 0.86 13.59 -12.64
CA ALA A 141 0.97 14.13 -14.00
C ALA A 141 0.74 13.02 -15.05
N SER A 142 1.32 11.85 -14.83
CA SER A 142 1.17 10.72 -15.76
C SER A 142 -0.28 10.26 -15.88
N TYR A 143 -0.98 10.12 -14.75
CA TYR A 143 -2.37 9.65 -14.76
C TYR A 143 -3.33 10.72 -15.27
N GLN A 144 -3.07 11.99 -15.00
CA GLN A 144 -3.87 13.09 -15.56
C GLN A 144 -3.71 13.17 -17.07
N LYS A 145 -2.51 12.97 -17.59
CA LYS A 145 -2.25 12.94 -19.03
C LYS A 145 -3.01 11.80 -19.70
N GLN A 146 -3.04 10.61 -19.10
CA GLN A 146 -3.80 9.47 -19.63
C GLN A 146 -5.28 9.78 -19.69
N ARG A 147 -5.83 10.46 -18.69
CA ARG A 147 -7.25 10.84 -18.69
C ARG A 147 -7.58 11.80 -19.82
N VAL A 148 -6.69 12.76 -20.10
CA VAL A 148 -6.88 13.70 -21.21
C VAL A 148 -6.81 12.98 -22.55
N GLU A 149 -5.90 12.03 -22.71
CA GLU A 149 -5.75 11.26 -23.95
C GLU A 149 -6.91 10.30 -24.22
N THR A 150 -7.60 9.86 -23.16
CA THR A 150 -8.74 8.95 -23.29
C THR A 150 -10.08 9.66 -23.45
N CYS A 151 -10.10 10.97 -23.26
CA CYS A 151 -11.29 11.80 -23.52
C CYS A 151 -11.38 12.27 -24.99
#